data_b705242fd8407864fa7084d70cd6ee5e
#
_entry.id   b705242fd8407864fa7084d70cd6ee5e
#
_cell.length_a   1.000
_cell.length_b   1.000
_cell.length_c   1.000
_cell.angle_alpha   90.00
_cell.angle_beta   90.00
_cell.angle_gamma   90.00
#
_symmetry.space_group_name_H-M   'P 1'
#
loop_
_entity.id
_entity.type
_entity.pdbx_description
1 polymer ?
#
loop_
_entity_poly.entity_id
_entity_poly.type
_entity_poly.pdbx_seq_one_letter_code
_entity_poly.pdbx_strand_id
1 'polypeptide(L)'
;RDAMGESFVVLEWVDSCLFALPMEEVQRLADKLESDELMDSWAISGDLFSTACEVVPDKQGRILLPAELRAYAGLEKDVTIIGNRNHAEIWATEVWNARRAAVTNDQRAERLRKLHL
;
A
#
# COMPACT_ATOMS: atom_id res chain seq x y z
N ARG A 1 -1.73 -11.70 8.39
CA ARG A 1 -1.02 -11.21 9.54
C ARG A 1 0.30 -11.94 9.79
N ASP A 2 0.29 -13.24 9.74
CA ASP A 2 1.52 -14.03 9.94
C ASP A 2 2.60 -13.67 8.91
N ALA A 3 2.20 -13.34 7.69
CA ALA A 3 3.11 -12.91 6.65
C ALA A 3 3.72 -11.54 6.94
N MET A 4 3.08 -10.74 7.80
CA MET A 4 3.54 -9.42 8.20
C MET A 4 4.40 -9.44 9.47
N GLY A 5 4.40 -10.57 10.22
CA GLY A 5 5.08 -10.66 11.49
C GLY A 5 4.36 -9.91 12.59
N GLU A 6 5.10 -9.45 13.59
CA GLU A 6 4.51 -8.76 14.75
C GLU A 6 4.22 -7.30 14.48
N SER A 7 4.98 -6.67 13.59
CA SER A 7 4.77 -5.28 13.24
C SER A 7 5.00 -5.08 11.74
N PHE A 8 4.44 -4.01 11.24
CA PHE A 8 4.64 -3.62 9.84
C PHE A 8 4.52 -2.11 9.73
N VAL A 9 4.87 -1.60 8.57
CA VAL A 9 4.84 -0.16 8.31
C VAL A 9 3.71 0.15 7.34
N VAL A 10 2.90 1.15 7.67
CA VAL A 10 1.85 1.66 6.80
C VAL A 10 2.27 3.04 6.32
N LEU A 11 2.15 3.27 5.02
CA LEU A 11 2.49 4.57 4.45
C LEU A 11 1.53 4.94 3.33
N GLU A 12 1.49 6.22 2.99
CA GLU A 12 0.70 6.70 1.86
C GLU A 12 1.29 6.19 0.56
N TRP A 13 0.43 5.76 -0.32
CA TRP A 13 0.84 5.31 -1.65
C TRP A 13 0.04 6.05 -2.70
N VAL A 14 0.33 5.79 -3.97
CA VAL A 14 -0.39 6.44 -5.06
C VAL A 14 -1.86 6.02 -5.08
N ASP A 15 -2.67 6.76 -5.78
CA ASP A 15 -4.09 6.45 -6.00
C ASP A 15 -4.93 6.47 -4.72
N SER A 16 -4.51 7.22 -3.72
CA SER A 16 -5.25 7.40 -2.47
C SER A 16 -5.45 6.09 -1.70
N CYS A 17 -4.45 5.21 -1.72
CA CYS A 17 -4.46 4.03 -0.87
C CYS A 17 -3.26 4.03 0.05
N LEU A 18 -3.26 3.12 1.01
CA LEU A 18 -2.13 2.92 1.90
C LEU A 18 -1.48 1.59 1.56
N PHE A 19 -0.15 1.54 1.66
CA PHE A 19 0.59 0.28 1.60
C PHE A 19 0.96 -0.14 3.01
N ALA A 20 0.80 -1.42 3.28
CA ALA A 20 1.26 -2.05 4.51
C ALA A 20 2.38 -3.02 4.16
N LEU A 21 3.56 -2.80 4.72
CA LEU A 21 4.77 -3.53 4.36
C LEU A 21 5.41 -4.17 5.59
N PRO A 22 5.84 -5.45 5.49
CA PRO A 22 6.72 -6.01 6.52
C PRO A 22 8.02 -5.21 6.58
N MET A 23 8.67 -5.23 7.73
CA MET A 23 9.90 -4.44 7.91
C MET A 23 10.97 -4.77 6.87
N GLU A 24 11.12 -6.02 6.49
CA GLU A 24 12.09 -6.42 5.48
C GLU A 24 11.78 -5.82 4.10
N GLU A 25 10.50 -5.63 3.79
CA GLU A 25 10.10 -5.02 2.52
C GLU A 25 10.29 -3.50 2.54
N VAL A 26 10.20 -2.89 3.71
CA VAL A 26 10.54 -1.47 3.88
C VAL A 26 12.00 -1.26 3.52
N GLN A 27 12.87 -2.15 4.00
CA GLN A 27 14.30 -2.04 3.70
C GLN A 27 14.57 -2.21 2.20
N ARG A 28 13.90 -3.14 1.56
CA ARG A 28 14.04 -3.32 0.11
C ARG A 28 13.61 -2.09 -0.67
N LEU A 29 12.51 -1.47 -0.25
CA LEU A 29 12.03 -0.25 -0.91
C LEU A 29 13.02 0.88 -0.73
N ALA A 30 13.55 1.05 0.48
CA ALA A 30 14.56 2.07 0.75
C ALA A 30 15.81 1.85 -0.11
N ASP A 31 16.27 0.60 -0.21
CA ASP A 31 17.44 0.26 -1.00
C ASP A 31 17.22 0.57 -2.49
N LYS A 32 16.03 0.27 -3.00
CA LYS A 32 15.71 0.58 -4.39
C LYS A 32 15.74 2.08 -4.67
N LEU A 33 15.20 2.86 -3.75
CA LEU A 33 15.19 4.31 -3.91
C LEU A 33 16.60 4.91 -3.82
N GLU A 34 17.44 4.34 -2.97
CA GLU A 34 18.83 4.78 -2.85
C GLU A 34 19.67 4.43 -4.08
N SER A 35 19.40 3.28 -4.68
CA SER A 35 20.14 2.82 -5.85
C SER A 35 19.77 3.56 -7.14
N ASP A 36 18.67 4.30 -7.12
CA ASP A 36 18.25 5.10 -8.25
C ASP A 36 19.12 6.36 -8.33
N GLU A 37 19.80 6.54 -9.44
CA GLU A 37 20.69 7.68 -9.66
C GLU A 37 19.95 8.97 -9.99
N LEU A 38 18.64 8.89 -10.21
CA LEU A 38 17.84 10.07 -10.51
C LEU A 38 17.69 10.94 -9.27
N MET A 39 17.84 12.24 -9.44
CA MET A 39 17.70 13.19 -8.34
C MET A 39 16.33 13.14 -7.69
N ASP A 40 15.33 12.75 -8.47
CA ASP A 40 13.96 12.66 -7.96
C ASP A 40 13.78 11.59 -6.90
N SER A 41 14.67 10.60 -6.82
CA SER A 41 14.55 9.54 -5.82
C SER A 41 14.62 10.08 -4.39
N TRP A 42 15.36 11.15 -4.17
CA TRP A 42 15.43 11.79 -2.87
C TRP A 42 14.09 12.40 -2.44
N ALA A 43 13.45 13.11 -3.36
CA ALA A 43 12.15 13.72 -3.08
C ALA A 43 11.09 12.62 -2.85
N ILE A 44 11.09 11.59 -3.69
CA ILE A 44 10.15 10.47 -3.55
C ILE A 44 10.37 9.74 -2.23
N SER A 45 11.62 9.47 -1.87
CA SER A 45 11.93 8.79 -0.61
C SER A 45 11.45 9.60 0.59
N GLY A 46 11.71 10.91 0.59
CA GLY A 46 11.26 11.79 1.66
C GLY A 46 9.74 11.84 1.75
N ASP A 47 9.08 11.94 0.61
CA ASP A 47 7.62 12.00 0.58
C ASP A 47 6.99 10.70 1.11
N LEU A 48 7.45 9.56 0.61
CA LEU A 48 6.90 8.27 1.03
C LEU A 48 7.12 7.98 2.51
N PHE A 49 8.35 8.17 2.98
CA PHE A 49 8.68 7.77 4.34
C PHE A 49 8.31 8.81 5.39
N SER A 50 8.00 10.05 4.99
CA SER A 50 7.55 11.05 5.94
C SER A 50 6.21 10.69 6.57
N THR A 51 5.40 9.91 5.87
CA THR A 51 4.07 9.50 6.35
C THR A 51 4.06 8.11 6.97
N ALA A 52 5.18 7.40 6.89
CA ALA A 52 5.25 6.00 7.34
C ALA A 52 5.04 5.91 8.86
N CYS A 53 4.29 4.92 9.25
CA CYS A 53 3.97 4.66 10.65
C CYS A 53 4.10 3.17 10.93
N GLU A 54 4.87 2.83 11.96
CA GLU A 54 4.95 1.44 12.41
C GLU A 54 3.69 1.10 13.16
N VAL A 55 3.09 -0.04 12.83
CA VAL A 55 1.83 -0.49 13.38
C VAL A 55 2.00 -1.89 13.94
N VAL A 56 1.48 -2.11 15.14
CA VAL A 56 1.48 -3.43 15.79
C VAL A 56 0.03 -3.85 15.98
N PRO A 57 -0.41 -4.95 15.36
CA PRO A 57 -1.78 -5.43 15.58
C PRO A 57 -2.00 -5.83 17.04
N ASP A 58 -3.21 -5.63 17.54
CA ASP A 58 -3.58 -6.10 18.87
C ASP A 58 -3.87 -7.61 18.83
N LYS A 59 -4.32 -8.16 19.96
CA LYS A 59 -4.57 -9.59 20.08
C LYS A 59 -5.63 -10.10 19.11
N GLN A 60 -6.56 -9.24 18.69
CA GLN A 60 -7.58 -9.58 17.72
C GLN A 60 -7.18 -9.25 16.29
N GLY A 61 -5.95 -8.78 16.08
CA GLY A 61 -5.49 -8.42 14.74
C GLY A 61 -5.90 -7.03 14.29
N ARG A 62 -6.43 -6.20 15.20
CA ARG A 62 -6.83 -4.84 14.88
C ARG A 62 -5.63 -3.90 14.96
N ILE A 63 -5.63 -2.90 14.11
CA ILE A 63 -4.58 -1.90 14.07
C ILE A 63 -5.18 -0.51 14.23
N LEU A 64 -4.38 0.40 14.77
CA LEU A 64 -4.77 1.80 14.92
C LEU A 64 -3.95 2.62 13.94
N LEU A 65 -4.64 3.26 12.99
CA LEU A 65 -3.99 4.11 12.01
C LEU A 65 -4.05 5.57 12.42
N PRO A 66 -2.96 6.33 12.25
CA PRO A 66 -2.99 7.77 12.49
C PRO A 66 -4.04 8.47 11.63
N ALA A 67 -4.56 9.56 12.16
CA ALA A 67 -5.61 10.32 11.47
C ALA A 67 -5.16 10.80 10.09
N GLU A 68 -3.90 11.16 9.94
CA GLU A 68 -3.37 11.62 8.65
C GLU A 68 -3.46 10.54 7.57
N LEU A 69 -3.11 9.30 7.91
CA LEU A 69 -3.19 8.19 6.96
C LEU A 69 -4.65 7.88 6.61
N ARG A 70 -5.53 7.90 7.61
CA ARG A 70 -6.95 7.68 7.36
C ARG A 70 -7.54 8.75 6.45
N ALA A 71 -7.17 10.00 6.67
CA ALA A 71 -7.65 11.11 5.85
C ALA A 71 -7.16 10.98 4.42
N TYR A 72 -5.90 10.63 4.23
CA TYR A 72 -5.34 10.49 2.89
C TYR A 72 -6.10 9.47 2.05
N ALA A 73 -6.40 8.32 2.64
CA ALA A 73 -7.08 7.23 1.93
C ALA A 73 -8.60 7.30 2.02
N GLY A 74 -9.15 8.31 2.73
CA GLY A 74 -10.59 8.46 2.87
C GLY A 74 -11.23 7.35 3.68
N LEU A 75 -10.52 6.81 4.65
CA LEU A 75 -11.02 5.70 5.47
C LEU A 75 -11.97 6.22 6.54
N GLU A 76 -13.24 5.93 6.40
CA GLU A 76 -14.25 6.33 7.38
C GLU A 76 -14.87 5.12 8.08
N LYS A 77 -15.47 4.22 7.31
CA LYS A 77 -16.17 3.06 7.86
C LYS A 77 -15.60 1.76 7.28
N ASP A 78 -15.93 1.49 6.04
CA ASP A 78 -15.58 0.22 5.42
C ASP A 78 -14.23 0.30 4.74
N VAL A 79 -13.41 -0.69 5.02
CA VAL A 79 -12.04 -0.77 4.52
C VAL A 79 -11.87 -2.09 3.79
N THR A 80 -11.25 -2.03 2.63
CA THR A 80 -10.92 -3.21 1.83
C THR A 80 -9.41 -3.41 1.85
N ILE A 81 -8.98 -4.60 2.24
CA ILE A 81 -7.57 -4.94 2.31
C ILE A 81 -7.25 -5.95 1.23
N ILE A 82 -6.30 -5.61 0.37
CA ILE A 82 -5.89 -6.44 -0.75
C ILE A 82 -4.46 -6.91 -0.52
N GLY A 83 -4.28 -8.22 -0.39
CA GLY A 83 -2.94 -8.80 -0.34
C GLY A 83 -2.37 -8.88 -1.75
N ASN A 84 -1.10 -8.51 -1.89
CA ASN A 84 -0.44 -8.50 -3.18
C ASN A 84 1.03 -8.87 -3.01
N ARG A 85 1.32 -10.16 -3.04
CA ARG A 85 2.69 -10.72 -2.93
C ARG A 85 3.36 -10.34 -1.62
N ASN A 86 4.15 -9.27 -1.61
CA ASN A 86 4.98 -8.89 -0.48
C ASN A 86 4.44 -7.70 0.33
N HIS A 87 3.24 -7.24 -0.01
CA HIS A 87 2.63 -6.13 0.71
C HIS A 87 1.11 -6.27 0.70
N ALA A 88 0.45 -5.44 1.47
CA ALA A 88 -1.00 -5.30 1.40
C ALA A 88 -1.35 -3.86 1.08
N GLU A 89 -2.50 -3.66 0.46
CA GLU A 89 -3.04 -2.34 0.17
C GLU A 89 -4.29 -2.14 0.99
N ILE A 90 -4.43 -0.96 1.55
CA ILE A 90 -5.60 -0.59 2.36
C ILE A 90 -6.36 0.51 1.63
N TRP A 91 -7.61 0.22 1.28
CA TRP A 91 -8.45 1.09 0.49
C TRP A 91 -9.74 1.39 1.22
N ALA A 92 -10.27 2.60 1.04
CA ALA A 92 -11.69 2.83 1.33
C ALA A 92 -12.48 1.95 0.37
N THR A 93 -13.45 1.21 0.88
CA THR A 93 -14.20 0.25 0.07
C THR A 93 -14.87 0.91 -1.12
N GLU A 94 -15.44 2.10 -0.94
CA GLU A 94 -16.08 2.83 -2.04
C GLU A 94 -15.09 3.19 -3.14
N VAL A 95 -13.89 3.61 -2.77
CA VAL A 95 -12.84 3.97 -3.73
C VAL A 95 -12.37 2.73 -4.49
N TRP A 96 -12.19 1.63 -3.79
CA TRP A 96 -11.78 0.37 -4.41
C TRP A 96 -12.81 -0.11 -5.42
N ASN A 97 -14.08 -0.09 -5.04
CA ASN A 97 -15.16 -0.53 -5.91
C ASN A 97 -15.28 0.34 -7.16
N ALA A 98 -15.14 1.65 -7.01
CA ALA A 98 -15.18 2.56 -8.14
C ALA A 98 -14.00 2.30 -9.09
N ARG A 99 -12.83 2.05 -8.54
CA ARG A 99 -11.64 1.75 -9.34
C ARG A 99 -11.81 0.45 -10.12
N ARG A 100 -12.33 -0.58 -9.48
CA ARG A 100 -12.59 -1.86 -10.16
C ARG A 100 -13.62 -1.71 -11.27
N ALA A 101 -14.68 -0.94 -11.01
CA ALA A 101 -15.72 -0.73 -12.00
C ALA A 101 -15.23 0.02 -13.23
N ALA A 102 -14.20 0.85 -13.08
CA ALA A 102 -13.63 1.62 -14.19
C ALA A 102 -12.78 0.76 -15.13
N VAL A 103 -12.38 -0.44 -14.71
CA VAL A 103 -11.56 -1.34 -15.54
C VAL A 103 -12.48 -2.27 -16.31
N THR A 104 -12.43 -2.20 -17.65
CA THR A 104 -13.26 -3.04 -18.50
C THR A 104 -12.68 -4.46 -18.60
N ASN A 105 -13.55 -5.40 -19.02
CA ASN A 105 -13.09 -6.77 -19.26
C ASN A 105 -12.03 -6.82 -20.36
N ASP A 106 -12.14 -5.97 -21.36
CA ASP A 106 -11.17 -5.92 -22.45
C ASP A 106 -9.80 -5.47 -21.93
N GLN A 107 -9.80 -4.49 -21.05
CA GLN A 107 -8.56 -4.02 -20.42
C GLN A 107 -7.92 -5.10 -19.57
N ARG A 108 -8.72 -5.84 -18.81
CA ARG A 108 -8.22 -6.96 -18.00
C ARG A 108 -7.62 -8.05 -18.88
N ALA A 109 -8.33 -8.41 -19.93
CA ALA A 109 -7.88 -9.45 -20.86
C ALA A 109 -6.57 -9.07 -21.51
N GLU A 110 -6.44 -7.82 -21.93
CA GLU A 110 -5.21 -7.33 -22.54
C GLU A 110 -4.03 -7.39 -21.59
N ARG A 111 -4.23 -6.97 -20.34
CA ARG A 111 -3.18 -7.03 -19.32
C ARG A 111 -2.74 -8.46 -19.03
N LEU A 112 -3.71 -9.37 -18.95
CA LEU A 112 -3.40 -10.78 -18.69
C LEU A 112 -2.67 -11.42 -19.86
N ARG A 113 -3.03 -11.06 -21.10
CA ARG A 113 -2.31 -11.57 -22.27
C ARG A 113 -0.85 -11.16 -22.27
N LYS A 114 -0.55 -9.95 -21.80
CA LYS A 114 0.83 -9.47 -21.71
C LYS A 114 1.69 -10.29 -20.76
N LEU A 115 1.06 -11.01 -19.84
CA LEU A 115 1.75 -11.89 -18.92
C LEU A 115 2.07 -13.26 -19.54
N HIS A 116 1.58 -13.52 -20.73
CA HIS A 116 1.79 -14.79 -21.44
C HIS A 116 1.30 -16.01 -20.67
N LEU A 117 0.16 -15.84 -20.02
CA LEU A 117 -0.47 -16.94 -19.27
C LEU A 117 -1.27 -17.86 -20.19
#